data_7175c4fecb5e856a96448e320265a65c
#
_entry.id   7175c4fecb5e856a96448e320265a65c
#
_cell.length_a   1.000
_cell.length_b   1.000
_cell.length_c   1.000
_cell.angle_alpha   90.00
_cell.angle_beta   90.00
_cell.angle_gamma   90.00
#
_symmetry.space_group_name_H-M   'P 1'
#
loop_
_entity.id
_entity.type
_entity.pdbx_description
1 polymer ?
#
loop_
_entity_poly.entity_id
_entity_poly.type
_entity_poly.pdbx_seq_one_letter_code
_entity_poly.pdbx_strand_id
1 'polypeptide(L)'
;YEIGSGLVGSEMCIRDRNEIVHNAIYRHIPVTIEVGSDLLAAARSLCGHKAGIACIMGTGSNSCYYDGKEIVNNISPLGYILGDEGSGAVLGKLLVGDCLKNQLTPELKEKFFNRFNLTPKEILDNVYKKPFPNRFLASVSPFLIENIEEPCIHRIVLNGFKNFFTRNVMQYDYKNVKVHFIGSIAYYYKEVLEEAALALQIELGTIIKSPMEGLVEFHSTL
;
A
#
# COMPACT_ATOMS: atom_id res chain seq x y z
N TYR A 1 32.02 -2.50 10.37
CA TYR A 1 30.79 -2.80 9.65
C TYR A 1 30.23 -1.48 9.17
N GLU A 2 30.54 -1.13 7.94
CA GLU A 2 29.82 -0.05 7.25
C GLU A 2 28.42 -0.57 6.95
N ILE A 3 27.44 -0.07 7.68
CA ILE A 3 26.05 -0.15 7.25
C ILE A 3 25.98 0.75 6.04
N GLY A 4 26.09 0.14 4.86
CA GLY A 4 25.97 0.88 3.62
C GLY A 4 24.66 1.69 3.64
N SER A 5 24.76 2.98 3.35
CA SER A 5 23.70 3.96 3.21
C SER A 5 22.66 3.62 2.11
N GLY A 6 22.56 2.37 1.71
CA GLY A 6 21.69 1.87 0.65
C GLY A 6 20.26 1.54 1.06
N LEU A 7 19.86 1.74 2.31
CA LEU A 7 18.51 1.41 2.79
C LEU A 7 17.55 2.60 2.85
N VAL A 8 18.09 3.80 2.82
CA VAL A 8 17.31 5.01 2.56
C VAL A 8 17.82 5.49 1.21
N GLY A 9 16.98 5.41 0.16
CA GLY A 9 17.37 5.90 -1.15
C GLY A 9 17.81 7.34 -1.01
N SER A 10 19.14 7.57 -1.03
CA SER A 10 19.66 8.92 -1.12
C SER A 10 19.07 9.52 -2.41
N GLU A 11 18.77 10.80 -2.41
CA GLU A 11 18.30 11.52 -3.62
C GLU A 11 19.17 11.19 -4.84
N MET A 12 20.45 10.92 -4.63
CA MET A 12 21.40 10.50 -5.64
C MET A 12 21.07 9.14 -6.28
N CYS A 13 20.69 8.13 -5.46
CA CYS A 13 20.28 6.82 -5.99
C CYS A 13 18.95 6.87 -6.78
N ILE A 14 18.06 7.79 -6.43
CA ILE A 14 16.79 8.01 -7.15
C ILE A 14 17.10 8.71 -8.49
N ARG A 15 17.96 9.72 -8.51
CA ARG A 15 18.39 10.41 -9.72
C ARG A 15 19.04 9.47 -10.72
N ASP A 16 19.98 8.65 -10.27
CA ASP A 16 20.67 7.68 -11.12
C ASP A 16 19.69 6.68 -11.76
N ARG A 17 18.71 6.21 -10.99
CA ARG A 17 17.66 5.30 -11.52
C ARG A 17 16.77 5.98 -12.56
N ASN A 18 16.35 7.21 -12.32
CA ASN A 18 15.53 7.96 -13.27
C ASN A 18 16.28 8.19 -14.58
N GLU A 19 17.56 8.52 -14.52
CA GLU A 19 18.41 8.70 -15.69
C GLU A 19 18.60 7.39 -16.48
N ILE A 20 18.82 6.26 -15.79
CA ILE A 20 18.90 4.95 -16.43
C ILE A 20 17.61 4.61 -17.17
N VAL A 21 16.45 4.79 -16.54
CA VAL A 21 15.14 4.52 -17.14
C VAL A 21 14.90 5.46 -18.33
N HIS A 22 15.13 6.76 -18.15
CA HIS A 22 15.02 7.77 -19.21
C HIS A 22 15.85 7.37 -20.42
N ASN A 23 17.15 7.09 -20.24
CA ASN A 23 18.06 6.76 -21.32
C ASN A 23 17.71 5.43 -22.02
N ALA A 24 17.23 4.45 -21.27
CA ALA A 24 16.79 3.17 -21.82
C ALA A 24 15.58 3.35 -22.76
N ILE A 25 14.61 4.16 -22.36
CA ILE A 25 13.40 4.43 -23.17
C ILE A 25 13.77 5.34 -24.37
N TYR A 26 14.52 6.41 -24.14
CA TYR A 26 14.89 7.38 -25.18
C TYR A 26 15.64 6.77 -26.37
N ARG A 27 16.43 5.71 -26.14
CA ARG A 27 17.12 4.96 -27.21
C ARG A 27 16.16 4.31 -28.20
N HIS A 28 14.95 3.98 -27.77
CA HIS A 28 13.95 3.30 -28.61
C HIS A 28 12.86 4.27 -29.09
N ILE A 29 12.55 5.28 -28.29
CA ILE A 29 11.48 6.25 -28.55
C ILE A 29 12.03 7.65 -28.21
N PRO A 30 12.56 8.39 -29.20
CA PRO A 30 13.19 9.70 -28.97
C PRO A 30 12.13 10.80 -28.83
N VAL A 31 11.42 10.79 -27.71
CA VAL A 31 10.41 11.78 -27.33
C VAL A 31 10.77 12.37 -25.96
N THR A 32 10.09 13.43 -25.54
CA THR A 32 10.22 13.95 -24.18
C THR A 32 9.72 12.90 -23.19
N ILE A 33 10.58 12.51 -22.24
CA ILE A 33 10.30 11.48 -21.23
C ILE A 33 10.41 12.12 -19.86
N GLU A 34 9.34 12.02 -19.06
CA GLU A 34 9.33 12.35 -17.64
C GLU A 34 9.31 11.05 -16.83
N VAL A 35 10.26 10.91 -15.90
CA VAL A 35 10.33 9.77 -14.99
C VAL A 35 9.97 10.26 -13.58
N GLY A 36 8.83 9.83 -13.07
CA GLY A 36 8.31 10.21 -11.76
C GLY A 36 8.22 9.03 -10.78
N SER A 37 7.86 9.30 -9.53
CA SER A 37 7.58 8.26 -8.55
C SER A 37 6.18 7.65 -8.78
N ASP A 38 5.99 6.42 -8.31
CA ASP A 38 4.67 5.77 -8.25
C ASP A 38 3.66 6.58 -7.43
N LEU A 39 4.11 7.24 -6.37
CA LEU A 39 3.27 8.09 -5.53
C LEU A 39 2.79 9.34 -6.29
N LEU A 40 3.63 9.97 -7.12
CA LEU A 40 3.22 11.09 -7.97
C LEU A 40 2.24 10.62 -9.05
N ALA A 41 2.48 9.45 -9.63
CA ALA A 41 1.56 8.85 -10.59
C ALA A 41 0.19 8.55 -9.94
N ALA A 42 0.18 8.04 -8.71
CA ALA A 42 -1.03 7.83 -7.94
C ALA A 42 -1.77 9.15 -7.67
N ALA A 43 -1.06 10.20 -7.25
CA ALA A 43 -1.65 11.51 -6.96
C ALA A 43 -2.26 12.15 -8.22
N ARG A 44 -1.56 12.16 -9.34
CA ARG A 44 -2.07 12.65 -10.64
C ARG A 44 -3.30 11.87 -11.10
N SER A 45 -3.27 10.53 -10.98
CA SER A 45 -4.39 9.67 -11.35
C SER A 45 -5.64 9.87 -10.50
N LEU A 46 -5.47 10.08 -9.20
CA LEU A 46 -6.57 10.17 -8.23
C LEU A 46 -7.15 11.56 -8.10
N CYS A 47 -6.30 12.59 -8.13
CA CYS A 47 -6.66 13.97 -7.84
C CYS A 47 -6.72 14.85 -9.08
N GLY A 48 -6.12 14.43 -10.22
CA GLY A 48 -6.01 15.26 -11.41
C GLY A 48 -5.22 16.54 -11.10
N HIS A 49 -5.84 17.68 -11.35
CA HIS A 49 -5.28 19.01 -11.07
C HIS A 49 -5.84 19.66 -9.79
N LYS A 50 -6.44 18.87 -8.89
CA LYS A 50 -7.01 19.35 -7.64
C LYS A 50 -6.18 18.89 -6.44
N ALA A 51 -6.21 19.67 -5.36
CA ALA A 51 -5.60 19.26 -4.11
C ALA A 51 -6.33 18.06 -3.49
N GLY A 52 -5.56 17.14 -2.88
CA GLY A 52 -6.10 15.96 -2.22
C GLY A 52 -5.03 15.15 -1.52
N ILE A 53 -5.45 14.17 -0.73
CA ILE A 53 -4.56 13.17 -0.16
C ILE A 53 -4.64 11.92 -1.02
N ALA A 54 -3.51 11.52 -1.59
CA ALA A 54 -3.41 10.31 -2.40
C ALA A 54 -2.68 9.22 -1.63
N CYS A 55 -3.30 8.03 -1.58
CA CYS A 55 -2.81 6.88 -0.84
C CYS A 55 -2.66 5.68 -1.78
N ILE A 56 -1.50 5.03 -1.72
CA ILE A 56 -1.26 3.71 -2.33
C ILE A 56 -1.46 2.65 -1.27
N MET A 57 -2.23 1.60 -1.57
CA MET A 57 -2.44 0.48 -0.67
C MET A 57 -2.46 -0.84 -1.44
N GLY A 58 -1.30 -1.46 -1.52
CA GLY A 58 -1.01 -2.73 -2.21
C GLY A 58 -0.18 -3.67 -1.35
N THR A 59 0.94 -4.20 -1.86
CA THR A 59 1.90 -4.98 -1.06
C THR A 59 2.46 -4.18 0.12
N GLY A 60 2.85 -2.92 -0.12
CA GLY A 60 3.13 -1.89 0.89
C GLY A 60 2.03 -0.83 0.90
N SER A 61 2.19 0.21 1.71
CA SER A 61 1.33 1.40 1.69
C SER A 61 2.15 2.68 1.71
N ASN A 62 1.62 3.75 1.11
CA ASN A 62 2.24 5.06 1.10
C ASN A 62 1.14 6.13 0.98
N SER A 63 1.44 7.37 1.33
CA SER A 63 0.48 8.48 1.23
C SER A 63 1.19 9.80 1.00
N CYS A 64 0.51 10.76 0.38
CA CYS A 64 1.00 12.12 0.25
C CYS A 64 -0.14 13.13 0.26
N TYR A 65 0.19 14.37 0.64
CA TYR A 65 -0.61 15.54 0.33
C TYR A 65 -0.13 16.11 -1.00
N TYR A 66 -1.06 16.21 -1.94
CA TYR A 66 -0.85 16.71 -3.30
C TYR A 66 -1.62 18.01 -3.48
N ASP A 67 -1.00 19.06 -4.01
CA ASP A 67 -1.60 20.39 -4.17
C ASP A 67 -2.33 20.63 -5.51
N GLY A 68 -2.33 19.61 -6.38
CA GLY A 68 -2.84 19.67 -7.75
C GLY A 68 -1.73 19.79 -8.80
N LYS A 69 -0.46 19.93 -8.39
CA LYS A 69 0.72 20.01 -9.25
C LYS A 69 1.84 19.10 -8.80
N GLU A 70 2.17 19.13 -7.51
CA GLU A 70 3.28 18.37 -6.92
C GLU A 70 2.93 17.80 -5.54
N ILE A 71 3.75 16.88 -5.08
CA ILE A 71 3.66 16.34 -3.71
C ILE A 71 4.29 17.36 -2.77
N VAL A 72 3.47 17.94 -1.90
CA VAL A 72 3.90 18.96 -0.93
C VAL A 72 4.34 18.33 0.38
N ASN A 73 3.73 17.20 0.77
CA ASN A 73 4.07 16.49 1.99
C ASN A 73 3.90 14.98 1.81
N ASN A 74 4.82 14.21 2.37
CA ASN A 74 4.80 12.75 2.36
C ASN A 74 5.23 12.21 3.73
N ILE A 75 4.36 11.44 4.36
CA ILE A 75 4.70 10.68 5.58
C ILE A 75 5.40 9.40 5.16
N SER A 76 6.63 9.21 5.63
CA SER A 76 7.46 8.05 5.25
C SER A 76 6.74 6.72 5.57
N PRO A 77 6.62 5.79 4.62
CA PRO A 77 5.94 4.51 4.81
C PRO A 77 6.68 3.56 5.75
N LEU A 78 8.00 3.70 5.91
CA LEU A 78 8.91 2.94 6.79
C LEU A 78 8.99 1.43 6.52
N GLY A 79 8.27 0.90 5.53
CA GLY A 79 8.24 -0.52 5.19
C GLY A 79 7.45 -1.39 6.18
N TYR A 80 7.24 -2.65 5.84
CA TYR A 80 6.30 -3.58 6.52
C TYR A 80 6.69 -3.95 7.97
N ILE A 81 7.90 -3.64 8.41
CA ILE A 81 8.34 -3.89 9.80
C ILE A 81 7.93 -2.74 10.71
N LEU A 82 8.21 -1.50 10.31
CA LEU A 82 8.01 -0.31 11.14
C LEU A 82 6.77 0.52 10.75
N GLY A 83 6.22 0.28 9.56
CA GLY A 83 5.11 1.02 8.98
C GLY A 83 4.29 0.18 8.02
N ASP A 84 3.98 0.70 6.83
CA ASP A 84 3.13 0.11 5.80
C ASP A 84 1.75 -0.33 6.33
N GLU A 85 1.20 0.38 7.31
CA GLU A 85 -0.08 0.06 7.93
C GLU A 85 -1.17 -0.16 6.87
N GLY A 86 -2.04 -1.11 7.09
CA GLY A 86 -3.13 -1.45 6.17
C GLY A 86 -2.72 -2.12 4.86
N SER A 87 -1.41 -2.24 4.58
CA SER A 87 -0.93 -2.93 3.38
C SER A 87 -1.13 -4.44 3.45
N GLY A 88 -1.07 -5.11 2.28
CA GLY A 88 -1.16 -6.55 2.20
C GLY A 88 -0.07 -7.27 2.99
N ALA A 89 1.14 -6.73 3.05
CA ALA A 89 2.23 -7.32 3.84
C ALA A 89 1.97 -7.22 5.35
N VAL A 90 1.47 -6.09 5.83
CA VAL A 90 1.15 -5.91 7.26
C VAL A 90 -0.09 -6.69 7.65
N LEU A 91 -1.15 -6.68 6.84
CA LEU A 91 -2.35 -7.48 7.08
C LEU A 91 -2.01 -8.98 7.08
N GLY A 92 -1.20 -9.44 6.12
CA GLY A 92 -0.72 -10.83 6.08
C GLY A 92 0.17 -11.20 7.27
N LYS A 93 1.01 -10.27 7.74
CA LYS A 93 1.81 -10.44 8.97
C LYS A 93 0.92 -10.66 10.20
N LEU A 94 -0.12 -9.86 10.35
CA LEU A 94 -1.08 -9.98 11.45
C LEU A 94 -1.84 -11.31 11.37
N LEU A 95 -2.36 -11.66 10.18
CA LEU A 95 -3.04 -12.93 9.93
C LEU A 95 -2.16 -14.13 10.30
N VAL A 96 -0.92 -14.16 9.82
CA VAL A 96 0.03 -15.26 10.11
C VAL A 96 0.35 -15.33 11.59
N GLY A 97 0.55 -14.18 12.23
CA GLY A 97 0.77 -14.09 13.67
C GLY A 97 -0.39 -14.69 14.47
N ASP A 98 -1.62 -14.29 14.16
CA ASP A 98 -2.84 -14.77 14.83
C ASP A 98 -3.07 -16.26 14.56
N CYS A 99 -2.83 -16.73 13.32
CA CYS A 99 -2.92 -18.13 12.95
C CYS A 99 -1.95 -19.01 13.78
N LEU A 100 -0.68 -18.61 13.85
CA LEU A 100 0.36 -19.38 14.57
C LEU A 100 0.23 -19.27 16.10
N LYS A 101 -0.39 -18.20 16.59
CA LYS A 101 -0.66 -17.96 18.03
C LYS A 101 -2.04 -18.47 18.50
N ASN A 102 -2.77 -19.21 17.65
CA ASN A 102 -4.09 -19.77 17.95
C ASN A 102 -5.13 -18.69 18.33
N GLN A 103 -5.07 -17.53 17.68
CA GLN A 103 -6.04 -16.45 17.85
C GLN A 103 -7.20 -16.54 16.87
N LEU A 104 -7.06 -17.35 15.81
CA LEU A 104 -8.14 -17.72 14.90
C LEU A 104 -8.92 -18.92 15.48
N THR A 105 -10.17 -19.09 15.01
CA THR A 105 -10.91 -20.31 15.34
C THR A 105 -10.23 -21.55 14.76
N PRO A 106 -10.42 -22.75 15.34
CA PRO A 106 -9.82 -23.98 14.82
C PRO A 106 -10.13 -24.21 13.34
N GLU A 107 -11.36 -23.93 12.94
CA GLU A 107 -11.85 -24.09 11.56
C GLU A 107 -11.16 -23.13 10.58
N LEU A 108 -11.01 -21.86 10.96
CA LEU A 108 -10.29 -20.88 10.16
C LEU A 108 -8.80 -21.20 10.06
N LYS A 109 -8.21 -21.66 11.14
CA LYS A 109 -6.81 -22.08 11.14
C LYS A 109 -6.59 -23.27 10.21
N GLU A 110 -7.43 -24.28 10.26
CA GLU A 110 -7.39 -25.43 9.34
C GLU A 110 -7.58 -24.98 7.89
N LYS A 111 -8.58 -24.12 7.63
CA LYS A 111 -8.85 -23.53 6.31
C LYS A 111 -7.64 -22.77 5.77
N PHE A 112 -6.92 -22.02 6.62
CA PHE A 112 -5.71 -21.31 6.23
C PHE A 112 -4.60 -22.27 5.78
N PHE A 113 -4.29 -23.30 6.58
CA PHE A 113 -3.25 -24.26 6.21
C PHE A 113 -3.60 -25.04 4.95
N ASN A 114 -4.86 -25.46 4.80
CA ASN A 114 -5.34 -26.16 3.61
C ASN A 114 -5.29 -25.26 2.36
N ARG A 115 -5.66 -23.97 2.48
CA ARG A 115 -5.66 -22.98 1.38
C ARG A 115 -4.28 -22.76 0.79
N PHE A 116 -3.25 -22.70 1.64
CA PHE A 116 -1.89 -22.38 1.20
C PHE A 116 -0.97 -23.61 1.15
N ASN A 117 -1.41 -24.74 1.64
CA ASN A 117 -0.61 -25.99 1.75
C ASN A 117 0.77 -25.72 2.38
N LEU A 118 0.77 -25.00 3.51
CA LEU A 118 1.97 -24.59 4.24
C LEU A 118 1.98 -25.19 5.65
N THR A 119 3.15 -25.54 6.14
CA THR A 119 3.38 -25.88 7.55
C THR A 119 3.83 -24.62 8.32
N PRO A 120 3.69 -24.60 9.65
CA PRO A 120 4.23 -23.52 10.49
C PRO A 120 5.73 -23.28 10.26
N LYS A 121 6.51 -24.33 10.04
CA LYS A 121 7.93 -24.24 9.77
C LYS A 121 8.21 -23.52 8.43
N GLU A 122 7.49 -23.85 7.38
CA GLU A 122 7.65 -23.23 6.05
C GLU A 122 7.25 -21.75 6.08
N ILE A 123 6.23 -21.40 6.87
CA ILE A 123 5.85 -20.00 7.09
C ILE A 123 7.01 -19.23 7.73
N LEU A 124 7.59 -19.77 8.82
CA LEU A 124 8.74 -19.13 9.48
C LEU A 124 9.96 -19.05 8.56
N ASP A 125 10.21 -20.07 7.75
CA ASP A 125 11.30 -20.05 6.77
C ASP A 125 11.07 -18.99 5.68
N ASN A 126 9.83 -18.81 5.20
CA ASN A 126 9.49 -17.74 4.24
C ASN A 126 9.67 -16.34 4.83
N VAL A 127 9.37 -16.16 6.13
CA VAL A 127 9.43 -14.84 6.78
C VAL A 127 10.86 -14.48 7.20
N TYR A 128 11.65 -15.46 7.70
CA TYR A 128 12.93 -15.16 8.35
C TYR A 128 14.16 -15.59 7.56
N LYS A 129 14.04 -16.49 6.58
CA LYS A 129 15.20 -17.06 5.88
C LYS A 129 15.19 -16.82 4.37
N LYS A 130 14.01 -16.66 3.76
CA LYS A 130 13.90 -16.48 2.30
C LYS A 130 13.88 -14.99 1.93
N PRO A 131 14.25 -14.64 0.68
CA PRO A 131 14.16 -13.28 0.19
C PRO A 131 12.70 -12.83 0.06
N PHE A 132 12.48 -11.51 0.11
CA PHE A 132 11.19 -10.87 -0.10
C PHE A 132 10.05 -11.32 0.83
N PRO A 133 10.25 -11.34 2.16
CA PRO A 133 9.23 -11.77 3.11
C PRO A 133 7.95 -10.91 3.04
N ASN A 134 8.06 -9.63 2.68
CA ASN A 134 6.91 -8.76 2.45
C ASN A 134 6.01 -9.26 1.32
N ARG A 135 6.57 -9.81 0.24
CA ARG A 135 5.78 -10.40 -0.86
C ARG A 135 5.07 -11.66 -0.42
N PHE A 136 5.76 -12.52 0.35
CA PHE A 136 5.15 -13.71 0.93
C PHE A 136 3.99 -13.33 1.86
N LEU A 137 4.19 -12.38 2.77
CA LEU A 137 3.14 -11.92 3.67
C LEU A 137 1.95 -11.32 2.90
N ALA A 138 2.22 -10.50 1.88
CA ALA A 138 1.15 -9.97 1.04
C ALA A 138 0.41 -11.07 0.25
N SER A 139 1.08 -12.16 -0.13
CA SER A 139 0.45 -13.25 -0.89
C SER A 139 -0.59 -14.05 -0.08
N VAL A 140 -0.55 -14.00 1.23
CA VAL A 140 -1.55 -14.66 2.09
C VAL A 140 -2.71 -13.72 2.45
N SER A 141 -2.62 -12.43 2.17
CA SER A 141 -3.70 -11.46 2.47
C SER A 141 -5.04 -11.76 1.77
N PRO A 142 -5.12 -12.38 0.57
CA PRO A 142 -6.41 -12.75 -0.02
C PRO A 142 -7.28 -13.64 0.86
N PHE A 143 -6.69 -14.40 1.79
CA PHE A 143 -7.46 -15.18 2.76
C PHE A 143 -8.35 -14.31 3.65
N LEU A 144 -7.91 -13.09 3.95
CA LEU A 144 -8.69 -12.15 4.76
C LEU A 144 -9.98 -11.74 4.05
N ILE A 145 -9.93 -11.39 2.76
CA ILE A 145 -11.15 -11.01 2.03
C ILE A 145 -12.07 -12.22 1.78
N GLU A 146 -11.50 -13.41 1.56
CA GLU A 146 -12.25 -14.65 1.39
C GLU A 146 -13.03 -15.05 2.67
N ASN A 147 -12.65 -14.48 3.84
CA ASN A 147 -13.25 -14.78 5.14
C ASN A 147 -13.61 -13.50 5.92
N ILE A 148 -13.93 -12.41 5.24
CA ILE A 148 -14.12 -11.10 5.85
C ILE A 148 -15.31 -11.05 6.84
N GLU A 149 -16.28 -11.94 6.67
CA GLU A 149 -17.43 -12.06 7.56
C GLU A 149 -17.09 -12.60 8.95
N GLU A 150 -15.91 -13.20 9.11
CA GLU A 150 -15.45 -13.72 10.39
C GLU A 150 -14.99 -12.57 11.29
N PRO A 151 -15.54 -12.42 12.51
CA PRO A 151 -15.27 -11.24 13.34
C PRO A 151 -13.80 -11.02 13.70
N CYS A 152 -13.01 -12.09 13.82
CA CYS A 152 -11.57 -11.98 14.07
C CYS A 152 -10.81 -11.48 12.84
N ILE A 153 -11.21 -11.89 11.64
CA ILE A 153 -10.63 -11.44 10.37
C ILE A 153 -11.01 -9.99 10.09
N HIS A 154 -12.29 -9.65 10.19
CA HIS A 154 -12.79 -8.29 10.03
C HIS A 154 -12.04 -7.31 10.94
N ARG A 155 -11.84 -7.66 12.20
CA ARG A 155 -11.11 -6.85 13.17
C ARG A 155 -9.65 -6.60 12.78
N ILE A 156 -8.95 -7.61 12.22
CA ILE A 156 -7.58 -7.46 11.72
C ILE A 156 -7.55 -6.38 10.64
N VAL A 157 -8.44 -6.46 9.65
CA VAL A 157 -8.48 -5.56 8.50
C VAL A 157 -8.89 -4.15 8.94
N LEU A 158 -9.98 -4.04 9.71
CA LEU A 158 -10.51 -2.77 10.20
C LEU A 158 -9.46 -2.00 11.03
N ASN A 159 -8.78 -2.69 11.95
CA ASN A 159 -7.73 -2.07 12.77
C ASN A 159 -6.50 -1.70 11.92
N GLY A 160 -6.16 -2.50 10.91
CA GLY A 160 -5.09 -2.18 9.97
C GLY A 160 -5.36 -0.86 9.25
N PHE A 161 -6.58 -0.64 8.76
CA PHE A 161 -6.97 0.60 8.09
C PHE A 161 -7.09 1.79 9.05
N LYS A 162 -7.65 1.59 10.24
CA LYS A 162 -7.66 2.64 11.28
C LYS A 162 -6.24 3.09 11.64
N ASN A 163 -5.30 2.16 11.75
CA ASN A 163 -3.90 2.48 12.00
C ASN A 163 -3.29 3.27 10.84
N PHE A 164 -3.58 2.91 9.58
CA PHE A 164 -3.14 3.68 8.42
C PHE A 164 -3.66 5.11 8.47
N PHE A 165 -4.95 5.30 8.68
CA PHE A 165 -5.54 6.64 8.81
C PHE A 165 -4.89 7.45 9.92
N THR A 166 -4.76 6.86 11.11
CA THR A 166 -4.27 7.55 12.30
C THR A 166 -2.79 7.94 12.17
N ARG A 167 -1.97 7.02 11.64
CA ARG A 167 -0.52 7.19 11.59
C ARG A 167 -0.02 7.95 10.36
N ASN A 168 -0.80 7.97 9.29
CA ASN A 168 -0.42 8.61 8.02
C ASN A 168 -1.38 9.75 7.67
N VAL A 169 -2.64 9.45 7.35
CA VAL A 169 -3.60 10.41 6.79
C VAL A 169 -3.89 11.58 7.73
N MET A 170 -4.08 11.31 9.02
CA MET A 170 -4.42 12.35 10.01
C MET A 170 -3.25 13.31 10.32
N GLN A 171 -2.07 13.08 9.75
CA GLN A 171 -0.95 14.02 9.83
C GLN A 171 -1.00 15.08 8.71
N TYR A 172 -1.89 14.93 7.72
CA TYR A 172 -2.16 15.94 6.69
C TYR A 172 -3.39 16.80 7.05
N ASP A 173 -3.72 17.75 6.20
CA ASP A 173 -4.95 18.57 6.31
C ASP A 173 -6.18 17.77 5.80
N TYR A 174 -6.41 16.61 6.38
CA TYR A 174 -7.45 15.64 5.94
C TYR A 174 -8.89 16.13 6.14
N LYS A 175 -9.09 17.21 6.92
CA LYS A 175 -10.42 17.79 7.17
C LYS A 175 -10.92 18.67 6.03
N ASN A 176 -10.00 19.20 5.21
CA ASN A 176 -10.31 20.17 4.16
C ASN A 176 -10.18 19.57 2.74
N VAL A 177 -9.67 18.33 2.62
CA VAL A 177 -9.52 17.66 1.33
C VAL A 177 -9.95 16.20 1.42
N LYS A 178 -10.34 15.63 0.28
CA LYS A 178 -10.70 14.20 0.20
C LYS A 178 -9.48 13.31 0.21
N VAL A 179 -9.66 12.11 0.78
CA VAL A 179 -8.65 11.06 0.82
C VAL A 179 -8.96 10.01 -0.25
N HIS A 180 -8.05 9.87 -1.19
CA HIS A 180 -8.21 8.98 -2.34
C HIS A 180 -7.27 7.78 -2.21
N PHE A 181 -7.69 6.64 -2.74
CA PHE A 181 -6.93 5.40 -2.65
C PHE A 181 -6.73 4.72 -3.99
N ILE A 182 -5.54 4.13 -4.15
CA ILE A 182 -5.21 3.27 -5.27
C ILE A 182 -4.51 2.00 -4.80
N GLY A 183 -4.78 0.89 -5.45
CA GLY A 183 -4.13 -0.40 -5.21
C GLY A 183 -5.11 -1.51 -4.88
N SER A 184 -4.62 -2.74 -4.96
CA SER A 184 -5.45 -3.94 -4.83
C SER A 184 -6.09 -4.07 -3.44
N ILE A 185 -5.37 -3.73 -2.37
CA ILE A 185 -5.92 -3.82 -1.01
C ILE A 185 -7.05 -2.81 -0.84
N ALA A 186 -6.84 -1.53 -1.15
CA ALA A 186 -7.89 -0.53 -1.05
C ALA A 186 -9.14 -0.90 -1.88
N TYR A 187 -8.92 -1.44 -3.08
CA TYR A 187 -9.99 -1.77 -4.00
C TYR A 187 -10.83 -2.97 -3.53
N TYR A 188 -10.17 -4.07 -3.15
CA TYR A 188 -10.89 -5.29 -2.76
C TYR A 188 -11.49 -5.23 -1.34
N TYR A 189 -10.92 -4.42 -0.46
CA TYR A 189 -11.42 -4.23 0.92
C TYR A 189 -12.16 -2.90 1.09
N LYS A 190 -12.71 -2.35 0.02
CA LYS A 190 -13.34 -1.03 -0.02
C LYS A 190 -14.37 -0.83 1.11
N GLU A 191 -15.23 -1.79 1.34
CA GLU A 191 -16.28 -1.71 2.37
C GLU A 191 -15.71 -1.52 3.77
N VAL A 192 -14.68 -2.28 4.14
CA VAL A 192 -14.01 -2.16 5.46
C VAL A 192 -13.18 -0.88 5.54
N LEU A 193 -12.62 -0.41 4.41
CA LEU A 193 -11.91 0.86 4.33
C LEU A 193 -12.87 2.04 4.56
N GLU A 194 -14.06 2.00 3.95
CA GLU A 194 -15.14 2.97 4.15
C GLU A 194 -15.64 2.97 5.61
N GLU A 195 -15.80 1.79 6.22
CA GLU A 195 -16.14 1.65 7.64
C GLU A 195 -15.08 2.30 8.55
N ALA A 196 -13.80 2.05 8.27
CA ALA A 196 -12.70 2.63 9.03
C ALA A 196 -12.67 4.17 8.91
N ALA A 197 -12.88 4.70 7.71
CA ALA A 197 -12.94 6.14 7.43
C ALA A 197 -14.13 6.80 8.13
N LEU A 198 -15.31 6.19 8.05
CA LEU A 198 -16.53 6.67 8.73
C LEU A 198 -16.32 6.75 10.24
N ALA A 199 -15.73 5.72 10.85
CA ALA A 199 -15.45 5.69 12.29
C ALA A 199 -14.48 6.79 12.74
N LEU A 200 -13.63 7.31 11.83
CA LEU A 200 -12.66 8.39 12.09
C LEU A 200 -13.08 9.74 11.50
N GLN A 201 -14.31 9.83 10.94
CA GLN A 201 -14.84 11.05 10.31
C GLN A 201 -13.95 11.60 9.18
N ILE A 202 -13.40 10.69 8.36
CA ILE A 202 -12.57 11.01 7.20
C ILE A 202 -13.42 10.96 5.93
N GLU A 203 -13.38 12.03 5.12
CA GLU A 203 -14.07 12.06 3.84
C GLU A 203 -13.26 11.34 2.76
N LEU A 204 -13.77 10.22 2.27
CA LEU A 204 -13.18 9.49 1.16
C LEU A 204 -13.56 10.08 -0.19
N GLY A 205 -12.60 10.04 -1.10
CA GLY A 205 -12.79 10.34 -2.51
C GLY A 205 -12.83 9.06 -3.35
N THR A 206 -12.05 9.02 -4.41
CA THR A 206 -11.97 7.93 -5.38
C THR A 206 -11.17 6.76 -4.82
N ILE A 207 -11.66 5.53 -5.03
CA ILE A 207 -10.93 4.29 -4.73
C ILE A 207 -10.85 3.47 -6.01
N ILE A 208 -9.63 3.28 -6.54
CA ILE A 208 -9.37 2.58 -7.80
C ILE A 208 -8.31 1.50 -7.66
N LYS A 209 -8.33 0.54 -8.58
CA LYS A 209 -7.38 -0.57 -8.56
C LYS A 209 -6.05 -0.22 -9.24
N SER A 210 -6.10 0.54 -10.33
CA SER A 210 -4.96 0.84 -11.20
C SER A 210 -4.93 2.33 -11.58
N PRO A 211 -3.74 2.95 -11.74
CA PRO A 211 -3.62 4.36 -12.08
C PRO A 211 -3.84 4.69 -13.55
N MET A 212 -3.88 3.70 -14.45
CA MET A 212 -3.72 3.92 -15.89
C MET A 212 -4.77 4.85 -16.48
N GLU A 213 -6.05 4.64 -16.17
CA GLU A 213 -7.14 5.47 -16.72
C GLU A 213 -7.00 6.93 -16.29
N GLY A 214 -6.81 7.19 -15.00
CA GLY A 214 -6.64 8.54 -14.49
C GLY A 214 -5.36 9.23 -14.96
N LEU A 215 -4.27 8.47 -15.22
CA LEU A 215 -3.05 9.04 -15.81
C LEU A 215 -3.27 9.43 -17.28
N VAL A 216 -3.97 8.61 -18.05
CA VAL A 216 -4.33 8.96 -19.44
C VAL A 216 -5.18 10.23 -19.45
N GLU A 217 -6.18 10.32 -18.59
CA GLU A 217 -7.03 11.53 -18.47
C GLU A 217 -6.18 12.75 -18.08
N PHE A 218 -5.34 12.64 -17.05
CA PHE A 218 -4.46 13.72 -16.59
C PHE A 218 -3.59 14.27 -17.72
N HIS A 219 -2.95 13.39 -18.51
CA HIS A 219 -2.05 13.80 -19.59
C HIS A 219 -2.78 14.20 -20.89
N SER A 220 -4.07 13.86 -21.03
CA SER A 220 -4.89 14.28 -22.19
C SER A 220 -5.46 15.68 -22.02
N THR A 221 -5.43 16.23 -20.82
CA THR A 221 -5.94 17.58 -20.48
C THR A 221 -4.84 18.65 -20.38
N LEU A 222 -3.60 18.27 -20.69
CA LEU A 222 -2.46 19.17 -20.86
C LEU A 222 -2.39 19.64 -22.31
#